data_e76b82e44087dc38373de8f3c50bf04e
#
_entry.id   e76b82e44087dc38373de8f3c50bf04e
#
_cell.length_a   1.000
_cell.length_b   1.000
_cell.length_c   1.000
_cell.angle_alpha   90.00
_cell.angle_beta   90.00
_cell.angle_gamma   90.00
#
_symmetry.space_group_name_H-M   'P 1'
#
loop_
_entity.id
_entity.type
_entity.pdbx_description
1 polymer ?
#
loop_
_entity_poly.entity_id
_entity_poly.type
_entity_poly.pdbx_seq_one_letter_code
_entity_poly.pdbx_strand_id
1 'polypeptide(L)'
;MTKQWARLTDSQWAQVSDFLPVNRKRKHNLRDIMDAILWIVRTGCQWRNLDSKFPPWKSVHYYFSKWSRDGTLETINDHLNRQERKIVHGRKESPSLLLVDAQSVRLSPMIGTHRGTDGGKWINGRKRSILTDTLGRIWRVEVHAANIHDGRAGMDLIYPDFSNPDARC
;
A
#
# COMPACT_ATOMS: atom_id res chain seq x y z
N MET A 1 0.75 -25.24 -2.18
CA MET A 1 0.73 -25.16 -0.69
C MET A 1 0.78 -23.69 -0.27
N THR A 2 -0.26 -23.16 0.37
CA THR A 2 -0.24 -21.80 0.94
C THR A 2 0.71 -21.79 2.12
N LYS A 3 1.79 -21.04 2.00
CA LYS A 3 2.79 -20.90 3.06
C LYS A 3 2.11 -20.33 4.31
N GLN A 4 2.22 -21.05 5.44
CA GLN A 4 1.65 -20.62 6.72
C GLN A 4 2.23 -19.23 7.09
N TRP A 5 1.42 -18.36 7.67
CA TRP A 5 1.89 -17.05 8.12
C TRP A 5 2.91 -17.20 9.25
N ALA A 6 3.97 -16.42 9.15
CA ALA A 6 5.00 -16.32 10.19
C ALA A 6 5.28 -14.84 10.48
N ARG A 7 5.71 -14.56 11.70
CA ARG A 7 6.22 -13.22 12.07
C ARG A 7 7.48 -12.89 11.26
N LEU A 8 7.78 -11.60 11.16
CA LEU A 8 9.04 -11.14 10.57
C LEU A 8 10.24 -11.78 11.28
N THR A 9 11.16 -12.31 10.51
CA THR A 9 12.47 -12.74 11.03
C THR A 9 13.29 -11.50 11.44
N ASP A 10 14.39 -11.70 12.18
CA ASP A 10 15.26 -10.59 12.58
C ASP A 10 15.86 -9.89 11.36
N SER A 11 16.24 -10.64 10.33
CA SER A 11 16.76 -10.08 9.07
C SER A 11 15.72 -9.29 8.30
N GLN A 12 14.46 -9.72 8.28
CA GLN A 12 13.36 -8.98 7.65
C GLN A 12 13.01 -7.71 8.44
N TRP A 13 12.99 -7.83 9.79
CA TRP A 13 12.76 -6.68 10.63
C TRP A 13 13.86 -5.62 10.50
N ALA A 14 15.11 -6.01 10.41
CA ALA A 14 16.22 -5.09 10.21
C ALA A 14 16.06 -4.22 8.96
N GLN A 15 15.50 -4.77 7.87
CA GLN A 15 15.26 -3.99 6.63
C GLN A 15 14.15 -2.93 6.78
N VAL A 16 13.28 -3.06 7.76
CA VAL A 16 12.13 -2.18 7.98
C VAL A 16 12.37 -1.22 9.15
N SER A 17 13.11 -1.64 10.15
CA SER A 17 13.30 -0.91 11.40
C SER A 17 13.95 0.46 11.24
N ASP A 18 14.81 0.64 10.25
CA ASP A 18 15.53 1.90 9.98
C ASP A 18 14.60 3.04 9.58
N PHE A 19 13.42 2.70 9.03
CA PHE A 19 12.39 3.68 8.68
C PHE A 19 11.47 4.04 9.85
N LEU A 20 11.63 3.36 10.98
CA LEU A 20 10.75 3.50 12.13
C LEU A 20 11.52 4.05 13.34
N PRO A 21 10.92 4.92 14.14
CA PRO A 21 11.59 5.51 15.31
C PRO A 21 11.64 4.50 16.47
N VAL A 22 12.37 3.38 16.29
CA VAL A 22 12.43 2.24 17.24
C VAL A 22 13.00 2.58 18.59
N ASN A 23 13.89 3.58 18.70
CA ASN A 23 14.59 3.96 19.92
C ASN A 23 13.72 4.68 20.95
N ARG A 24 12.52 5.11 20.58
CA ARG A 24 11.60 5.80 21.49
C ARG A 24 10.84 4.77 22.35
N LYS A 25 10.82 4.95 23.67
CA LYS A 25 10.01 4.13 24.59
C LYS A 25 8.53 4.20 24.24
N ARG A 26 7.87 3.04 24.10
CA ARG A 26 6.47 2.89 23.74
C ARG A 26 5.80 1.78 24.53
N LYS A 27 4.45 1.82 24.55
CA LYS A 27 3.64 0.77 25.18
C LYS A 27 3.76 -0.56 24.45
N HIS A 28 3.86 -0.53 23.10
CA HIS A 28 3.93 -1.72 22.25
C HIS A 28 5.19 -1.67 21.38
N ASN A 29 5.79 -2.83 21.14
CA ASN A 29 6.90 -2.96 20.22
C ASN A 29 6.41 -2.69 18.79
N LEU A 30 7.17 -1.90 18.01
CA LEU A 30 6.81 -1.58 16.62
C LEU A 30 6.88 -2.80 15.70
N ARG A 31 7.72 -3.79 16.02
CA ARG A 31 7.76 -5.06 15.29
C ARG A 31 6.43 -5.81 15.42
N ASP A 32 5.89 -5.89 16.65
CA ASP A 32 4.57 -6.53 16.86
C ASP A 32 3.45 -5.76 16.15
N ILE A 33 3.54 -4.44 16.09
CA ILE A 33 2.61 -3.60 15.31
C ILE A 33 2.70 -3.92 13.82
N MET A 34 3.93 -3.99 13.27
CA MET A 34 4.15 -4.32 11.85
C MET A 34 3.66 -5.74 11.52
N ASP A 35 3.98 -6.71 12.36
CA ASP A 35 3.49 -8.09 12.22
C ASP A 35 1.95 -8.14 12.17
N ALA A 36 1.29 -7.36 13.02
CA ALA A 36 -0.17 -7.28 13.05
C ALA A 36 -0.75 -6.63 11.78
N ILE A 37 -0.11 -5.59 11.25
CA ILE A 37 -0.50 -4.96 9.97
C ILE A 37 -0.36 -5.99 8.84
N LEU A 38 0.77 -6.68 8.75
CA LEU A 38 1.00 -7.71 7.74
C LEU A 38 0.03 -8.88 7.85
N TRP A 39 -0.36 -9.25 9.09
CA TRP A 39 -1.43 -10.24 9.32
C TRP A 39 -2.75 -9.79 8.72
N ILE A 40 -3.18 -8.53 8.97
CA ILE A 40 -4.43 -7.98 8.43
C ILE A 40 -4.38 -7.95 6.90
N VAL A 41 -3.27 -7.47 6.31
CA VAL A 41 -3.09 -7.42 4.86
C VAL A 41 -3.20 -8.81 4.24
N ARG A 42 -2.63 -9.83 4.88
CA ARG A 42 -2.64 -11.21 4.38
C ARG A 42 -3.99 -11.90 4.53
N THR A 43 -4.68 -11.70 5.66
CA THR A 43 -5.90 -12.44 5.99
C THR A 43 -7.17 -11.72 5.56
N GLY A 44 -7.11 -10.39 5.36
CA GLY A 44 -8.28 -9.57 5.11
C GLY A 44 -9.24 -9.47 6.30
N CYS A 45 -8.80 -9.87 7.52
CA CYS A 45 -9.68 -9.82 8.68
C CYS A 45 -10.05 -8.37 9.02
N GLN A 46 -11.22 -8.19 9.62
CA GLN A 46 -11.62 -6.89 10.15
C GLN A 46 -10.70 -6.46 11.29
N TRP A 47 -10.43 -5.15 11.41
CA TRP A 47 -9.58 -4.60 12.48
C TRP A 47 -9.98 -5.09 13.87
N ARG A 48 -11.27 -5.14 14.15
CA ARG A 48 -11.82 -5.59 15.45
C ARG A 48 -11.63 -7.08 15.71
N ASN A 49 -11.39 -7.87 14.67
CA ASN A 49 -11.18 -9.31 14.73
C ASN A 49 -9.68 -9.68 14.68
N LEU A 50 -8.79 -8.70 14.94
CA LEU A 50 -7.38 -8.97 15.06
C LEU A 50 -7.12 -9.96 16.21
N ASP A 51 -6.32 -10.99 15.93
CA ASP A 51 -5.97 -12.04 16.88
C ASP A 51 -5.32 -11.44 18.15
N SER A 52 -5.70 -11.96 19.31
CA SER A 52 -5.27 -11.50 20.63
C SER A 52 -3.76 -11.64 20.90
N LYS A 53 -3.05 -12.44 20.09
CA LYS A 53 -1.58 -12.54 20.12
C LYS A 53 -0.86 -11.27 19.66
N PHE A 54 -1.57 -10.33 19.04
CA PHE A 54 -1.06 -9.03 18.61
C PHE A 54 -1.46 -7.92 19.59
N PRO A 55 -0.83 -6.73 19.49
CA PRO A 55 -1.28 -5.56 20.23
C PRO A 55 -2.76 -5.23 19.94
N PRO A 56 -3.46 -4.51 20.84
CA PRO A 56 -4.86 -4.14 20.65
C PRO A 56 -5.08 -3.46 19.29
N TRP A 57 -6.12 -3.86 18.57
CA TRP A 57 -6.41 -3.39 17.21
C TRP A 57 -6.44 -1.88 17.07
N LYS A 58 -6.89 -1.13 18.10
CA LYS A 58 -6.89 0.35 18.10
C LYS A 58 -5.47 0.91 17.98
N SER A 59 -4.49 0.28 18.66
CA SER A 59 -3.09 0.69 18.57
C SER A 59 -2.50 0.36 17.20
N VAL A 60 -2.81 -0.82 16.65
CA VAL A 60 -2.35 -1.24 15.33
C VAL A 60 -2.92 -0.32 14.24
N HIS A 61 -4.23 -0.05 14.29
CA HIS A 61 -4.90 0.87 13.36
C HIS A 61 -4.35 2.29 13.44
N TYR A 62 -4.04 2.80 14.64
CA TYR A 62 -3.40 4.10 14.81
C TYR A 62 -2.07 4.19 14.05
N TYR A 63 -1.18 3.19 14.22
CA TYR A 63 0.11 3.18 13.52
C TYR A 63 -0.05 2.97 12.02
N PHE A 64 -0.95 2.11 11.58
CA PHE A 64 -1.28 1.95 10.18
C PHE A 64 -1.72 3.28 9.55
N SER A 65 -2.70 3.96 10.16
CA SER A 65 -3.19 5.24 9.67
C SER A 65 -2.13 6.34 9.71
N LYS A 66 -1.26 6.33 10.74
CA LYS A 66 -0.15 7.26 10.84
C LYS A 66 0.86 7.04 9.71
N TRP A 67 1.35 5.81 9.56
CA TRP A 67 2.37 5.46 8.57
C TRP A 67 1.87 5.54 7.12
N SER A 68 0.57 5.36 6.90
CA SER A 68 -0.04 5.62 5.59
C SER A 68 -0.07 7.11 5.25
N ARG A 69 -0.41 7.97 6.22
CA ARG A 69 -0.50 9.43 5.99
C ARG A 69 0.83 10.14 5.88
N ASP A 70 1.84 9.67 6.64
CA ASP A 70 3.17 10.30 6.63
C ASP A 70 4.13 9.69 5.59
N GLY A 71 3.64 8.76 4.73
CA GLY A 71 4.41 8.15 3.66
C GLY A 71 5.40 7.08 4.11
N THR A 72 5.42 6.71 5.40
CA THR A 72 6.35 5.70 5.93
C THR A 72 6.18 4.34 5.24
N LEU A 73 4.92 3.87 5.05
CA LEU A 73 4.68 2.57 4.39
C LEU A 73 5.11 2.59 2.93
N GLU A 74 4.93 3.71 2.24
CA GLU A 74 5.35 3.89 0.86
C GLU A 74 6.88 3.88 0.74
N THR A 75 7.58 4.58 1.64
CA THR A 75 9.04 4.59 1.71
C THR A 75 9.61 3.18 1.94
N ILE A 76 9.01 2.42 2.86
CA ILE A 76 9.38 1.02 3.13
C ILE A 76 9.16 0.16 1.89
N ASN A 77 8.02 0.29 1.22
CA ASN A 77 7.72 -0.45 -0.01
C ASN A 77 8.74 -0.18 -1.12
N ASP A 78 9.06 1.09 -1.35
CA ASP A 78 10.06 1.50 -2.35
C ASP A 78 11.44 0.93 -2.04
N HIS A 79 11.86 0.98 -0.77
CA HIS A 79 13.12 0.41 -0.34
C HIS A 79 13.19 -1.11 -0.60
N LEU A 80 12.17 -1.84 -0.17
CA LEU A 80 12.09 -3.29 -0.35
C LEU A 80 12.07 -3.69 -1.83
N ASN A 81 11.31 -2.96 -2.67
CA ASN A 81 11.28 -3.17 -4.11
C ASN A 81 12.66 -2.99 -4.75
N ARG A 82 13.38 -1.91 -4.39
CA ARG A 82 14.73 -1.62 -4.89
C ARG A 82 15.73 -2.69 -4.46
N GLN A 83 15.72 -3.07 -3.19
CA GLN A 83 16.59 -4.10 -2.67
C GLN A 83 16.37 -5.46 -3.34
N GLU A 84 15.12 -5.87 -3.46
CA GLU A 84 14.81 -7.16 -4.07
C GLU A 84 15.21 -7.19 -5.56
N ARG A 85 14.97 -6.10 -6.30
CA ARG A 85 15.44 -5.98 -7.68
C ARG A 85 16.94 -6.16 -7.80
N LYS A 86 17.71 -5.52 -6.93
CA LYS A 86 19.18 -5.56 -6.95
C LYS A 86 19.72 -6.90 -6.47
N ILE A 87 19.31 -7.35 -5.29
CA ILE A 87 19.92 -8.49 -4.59
C ILE A 87 19.42 -9.82 -5.15
N VAL A 88 18.10 -9.96 -5.35
CA VAL A 88 17.52 -11.24 -5.77
C VAL A 88 17.57 -11.42 -7.29
N HIS A 89 17.39 -10.33 -8.05
CA HIS A 89 17.24 -10.41 -9.50
C HIS A 89 18.42 -9.83 -10.28
N GLY A 90 19.44 -9.27 -9.61
CA GLY A 90 20.62 -8.66 -10.26
C GLY A 90 20.28 -7.51 -11.22
N ARG A 91 19.12 -6.86 -11.03
CA ARG A 91 18.63 -5.77 -11.86
C ARG A 91 18.98 -4.42 -11.27
N LYS A 92 18.84 -3.36 -12.08
CA LYS A 92 18.92 -1.97 -11.57
C LYS A 92 17.84 -1.75 -10.50
N GLU A 93 18.16 -0.98 -9.48
CA GLU A 93 17.22 -0.63 -8.40
C GLU A 93 15.93 0.01 -8.92
N SER A 94 16.07 0.95 -9.86
CA SER A 94 14.92 1.58 -10.53
C SER A 94 14.52 0.77 -11.76
N PRO A 95 13.21 0.51 -11.96
CA PRO A 95 12.71 -0.15 -13.15
C PRO A 95 12.88 0.75 -14.39
N SER A 96 13.26 0.18 -15.52
CA SER A 96 13.28 0.86 -16.82
C SER A 96 11.95 0.81 -17.56
N LEU A 97 11.05 -0.08 -17.14
CA LEU A 97 9.71 -0.23 -17.67
C LEU A 97 8.73 -0.39 -16.51
N LEU A 98 7.68 0.41 -16.56
CA LEU A 98 6.55 0.38 -15.64
C LEU A 98 5.26 0.08 -16.41
N LEU A 99 4.39 -0.69 -15.80
CA LEU A 99 3.10 -1.08 -16.34
C LEU A 99 2.01 -0.42 -15.51
N VAL A 100 1.05 0.21 -16.18
CA VAL A 100 -0.14 0.80 -15.52
C VAL A 100 -1.33 -0.10 -15.81
N ASP A 101 -2.06 -0.47 -14.77
CA ASP A 101 -3.34 -1.17 -14.88
C ASP A 101 -4.41 -0.45 -14.05
N ALA A 102 -5.67 -0.52 -14.51
CA ALA A 102 -6.79 0.15 -13.86
C ALA A 102 -8.00 -0.78 -13.72
N GLN A 103 -8.51 -0.85 -12.50
CA GLN A 103 -9.70 -1.64 -12.16
C GLN A 103 -10.82 -0.74 -11.63
N SER A 104 -11.99 -0.77 -12.31
CA SER A 104 -13.18 -0.09 -11.83
C SER A 104 -13.90 -0.95 -10.79
N VAL A 105 -14.26 -0.35 -9.65
CA VAL A 105 -14.94 -0.99 -8.53
C VAL A 105 -16.24 -0.26 -8.25
N ARG A 106 -17.35 -1.01 -8.27
CA ARG A 106 -18.68 -0.47 -7.96
C ARG A 106 -18.76 -0.08 -6.47
N LEU A 107 -19.31 1.10 -6.21
CA LEU A 107 -19.58 1.56 -4.85
C LEU A 107 -21.04 1.35 -4.47
N SER A 108 -21.26 1.14 -3.16
CA SER A 108 -22.60 1.22 -2.58
C SER A 108 -23.22 2.58 -2.87
N PRO A 109 -24.54 2.66 -3.11
CA PRO A 109 -25.27 3.93 -3.34
C PRO A 109 -25.02 4.97 -2.24
N MET A 110 -24.75 4.53 -1.01
CA MET A 110 -24.56 5.39 0.16
C MET A 110 -23.20 6.09 0.21
N ILE A 111 -22.23 5.71 -0.63
CA ILE A 111 -20.90 6.32 -0.66
C ILE A 111 -20.82 7.30 -1.84
N GLY A 112 -20.79 8.60 -1.52
CA GLY A 112 -20.79 9.66 -2.54
C GLY A 112 -19.41 10.23 -2.91
N THR A 113 -18.41 10.14 -2.00
CA THR A 113 -17.09 10.77 -2.20
C THR A 113 -16.27 10.08 -3.29
N HIS A 114 -15.63 10.87 -4.15
CA HIS A 114 -14.80 10.38 -5.27
C HIS A 114 -15.50 9.34 -6.15
N ARG A 115 -16.79 9.57 -6.43
CA ARG A 115 -17.62 8.71 -7.27
C ARG A 115 -17.66 9.22 -8.69
N GLY A 116 -17.60 8.31 -9.66
CA GLY A 116 -17.78 8.61 -11.07
C GLY A 116 -18.27 7.39 -11.83
N THR A 117 -18.66 7.56 -13.11
CA THR A 117 -19.08 6.45 -13.96
C THR A 117 -18.01 6.17 -15.02
N ASP A 118 -17.48 4.95 -15.02
CA ASP A 118 -16.64 4.44 -16.11
C ASP A 118 -17.55 4.18 -17.34
N GLY A 119 -17.43 5.04 -18.34
CA GLY A 119 -18.26 4.96 -19.55
C GLY A 119 -18.00 3.71 -20.40
N GLY A 120 -16.79 3.13 -20.32
CA GLY A 120 -16.44 1.91 -21.05
C GLY A 120 -16.99 0.64 -20.41
N LYS A 121 -17.08 0.61 -19.08
CA LYS A 121 -17.51 -0.57 -18.30
C LYS A 121 -18.90 -0.41 -17.67
N TRP A 122 -19.51 0.77 -17.77
CA TRP A 122 -20.79 1.11 -17.14
C TRP A 122 -20.80 0.86 -15.62
N ILE A 123 -19.65 1.10 -14.98
CA ILE A 123 -19.47 0.93 -13.53
C ILE A 123 -19.51 2.30 -12.87
N ASN A 124 -20.48 2.51 -12.00
CA ASN A 124 -20.57 3.70 -11.16
C ASN A 124 -19.84 3.43 -9.85
N GLY A 125 -18.71 4.12 -9.63
CA GLY A 125 -17.86 3.86 -8.46
C GLY A 125 -16.53 4.58 -8.49
N ARG A 126 -15.50 3.87 -8.07
CA ARG A 126 -14.12 4.31 -8.09
C ARG A 126 -13.28 3.45 -9.01
N LYS A 127 -12.20 4.02 -9.48
CA LYS A 127 -11.16 3.30 -10.20
C LYS A 127 -9.92 3.21 -9.33
N ARG A 128 -9.28 2.04 -9.34
CA ARG A 128 -8.03 1.78 -8.66
C ARG A 128 -6.97 1.60 -9.73
N SER A 129 -6.04 2.53 -9.82
CA SER A 129 -4.91 2.46 -10.75
C SER A 129 -3.66 2.00 -10.01
N ILE A 130 -2.92 1.10 -10.62
CA ILE A 130 -1.73 0.45 -10.03
C ILE A 130 -0.56 0.62 -11.01
N LEU A 131 0.59 1.03 -10.48
CA LEU A 131 1.85 1.08 -11.21
C LEU A 131 2.73 -0.09 -10.76
N THR A 132 3.08 -0.97 -11.68
CA THR A 132 3.92 -2.14 -11.40
C THR A 132 5.14 -2.19 -12.31
N ASP A 133 6.18 -2.91 -11.89
CA ASP A 133 7.29 -3.27 -12.76
C ASP A 133 7.07 -4.62 -13.46
N THR A 134 8.02 -5.01 -14.33
CA THR A 134 8.00 -6.28 -15.06
C THR A 134 8.13 -7.53 -14.17
N LEU A 135 8.40 -7.36 -12.88
CA LEU A 135 8.42 -8.43 -11.89
C LEU A 135 7.11 -8.48 -11.07
N GLY A 136 6.12 -7.63 -11.43
CA GLY A 136 4.83 -7.55 -10.75
C GLY A 136 4.87 -6.83 -9.39
N ARG A 137 5.94 -6.08 -9.08
CA ARG A 137 6.02 -5.30 -7.84
C ARG A 137 5.25 -4.02 -7.97
N ILE A 138 4.45 -3.73 -6.95
CA ILE A 138 3.65 -2.50 -6.88
C ILE A 138 4.56 -1.35 -6.45
N TRP A 139 4.62 -0.31 -7.26
CA TRP A 139 5.36 0.93 -7.00
C TRP A 139 4.44 2.03 -6.49
N ARG A 140 3.24 2.14 -7.08
CA ARG A 140 2.24 3.15 -6.68
C ARG A 140 0.84 2.57 -6.83
N VAL A 141 -0.06 3.07 -6.01
CA VAL A 141 -1.50 2.80 -6.10
C VAL A 141 -2.24 4.11 -5.89
N GLU A 142 -3.23 4.37 -6.74
CA GLU A 142 -4.12 5.51 -6.60
C GLU A 142 -5.58 5.06 -6.68
N VAL A 143 -6.45 5.72 -5.90
CA VAL A 143 -7.89 5.50 -5.94
C VAL A 143 -8.58 6.81 -6.26
N HIS A 144 -9.26 6.85 -7.39
CA HIS A 144 -9.93 8.04 -7.92
C HIS A 144 -11.34 7.72 -8.42
N ALA A 145 -12.09 8.74 -8.84
CA ALA A 145 -13.41 8.56 -9.43
C ALA A 145 -13.33 7.76 -10.75
N ALA A 146 -14.29 6.85 -10.98
CA ALA A 146 -14.22 5.92 -12.10
C ALA A 146 -14.36 6.60 -13.49
N ASN A 147 -14.81 7.84 -13.56
CA ASN A 147 -14.89 8.63 -14.80
C ASN A 147 -13.54 9.20 -15.26
N ILE A 148 -12.50 9.15 -14.44
CA ILE A 148 -11.16 9.59 -14.85
C ILE A 148 -10.59 8.59 -15.84
N HIS A 149 -10.09 9.10 -16.98
CA HIS A 149 -9.52 8.29 -18.04
C HIS A 149 -8.20 7.63 -17.58
N ASP A 150 -7.97 6.36 -17.96
CA ASP A 150 -6.82 5.58 -17.51
C ASP A 150 -5.48 6.23 -17.87
N GLY A 151 -5.38 6.86 -19.05
CA GLY A 151 -4.18 7.59 -19.45
C GLY A 151 -3.85 8.76 -18.54
N ARG A 152 -4.87 9.52 -18.08
CA ARG A 152 -4.66 10.62 -17.14
C ARG A 152 -4.21 10.09 -15.77
N ALA A 153 -4.93 9.12 -15.23
CA ALA A 153 -4.57 8.50 -13.95
C ALA A 153 -3.15 7.88 -14.00
N GLY A 154 -2.77 7.28 -15.14
CA GLY A 154 -1.43 6.76 -15.35
C GLY A 154 -0.35 7.85 -15.31
N MET A 155 -0.61 9.01 -15.88
CA MET A 155 0.31 10.16 -15.81
C MET A 155 0.46 10.67 -14.37
N ASP A 156 -0.64 10.76 -13.63
CA ASP A 156 -0.63 11.19 -12.22
C ASP A 156 0.17 10.21 -11.34
N LEU A 157 0.10 8.90 -11.61
CA LEU A 157 0.92 7.88 -10.94
C LEU A 157 2.42 7.98 -11.24
N ILE A 158 2.79 8.35 -12.47
CA ILE A 158 4.19 8.43 -12.90
C ILE A 158 4.81 9.77 -12.45
N TYR A 159 4.04 10.84 -12.49
CA TYR A 159 4.47 12.20 -12.20
C TYR A 159 3.62 12.84 -11.10
N PRO A 160 3.73 12.38 -9.85
CA PRO A 160 2.89 12.86 -8.75
C PRO A 160 3.05 14.37 -8.45
N ASP A 161 4.17 14.97 -8.85
CA ASP A 161 4.44 16.41 -8.63
C ASP A 161 3.68 17.33 -9.59
N PHE A 162 3.09 16.80 -10.69
CA PHE A 162 2.30 17.57 -11.65
C PHE A 162 0.79 17.50 -11.41
N SER A 163 0.33 16.63 -10.52
CA SER A 163 -1.06 16.46 -10.17
C SER A 163 -1.35 17.04 -8.79
N ASN A 164 -2.08 18.12 -8.78
CA ASN A 164 -2.86 18.74 -7.70
C ASN A 164 -2.31 18.59 -6.25
N PRO A 165 -1.86 19.67 -5.60
CA PRO A 165 -1.36 19.65 -4.22
C PRO A 165 -2.39 19.17 -3.17
N ASP A 166 -3.69 19.08 -3.53
CA ASP A 166 -4.78 18.66 -2.64
C ASP A 166 -5.08 17.15 -2.69
N ALA A 167 -4.33 16.36 -3.45
CA ALA A 167 -4.56 14.91 -3.58
C ALA A 167 -3.87 14.06 -2.51
N ARG A 168 -3.30 14.66 -1.47
CA ARG A 168 -2.75 13.95 -0.31
C ARG A 168 -3.83 13.82 0.76
N CYS A 169 -4.69 12.83 0.60
CA CYS A 169 -5.59 12.37 1.67
C CYS A 169 -5.32 10.93 2.02
#